data_252ed68419ce3c60683bf342e3e10ccc
#
_entry.id   252ed68419ce3c60683bf342e3e10ccc
#
_cell.length_a   1.000
_cell.length_b   1.000
_cell.length_c   1.000
_cell.angle_alpha   90.00
_cell.angle_beta   90.00
_cell.angle_gamma   90.00
#
_symmetry.space_group_name_H-M   'P 1'
#
loop_
_entity.id
_entity.type
_entity.pdbx_description
1 polymer ?
#
loop_
_entity_poly.entity_id
_entity_poly.type
_entity_poly.pdbx_seq_one_letter_code
_entity_poly.pdbx_strand_id
1 'polypeptide(L)'
;MKAFIVSSIIHALVFEDRILDYEDVIGIAKQYDERIVPFVDLAYHEGLDSLCLDDEKSMGYTLRTLGAALWAYWHATSYKEGILKIVLSGGDADTNAAVAGAILGAKFGINQILEEWKSGLLHASMLHDKVQNLYAMLR
;
A
#
# COMPACT_ATOMS: atom_id res chain seq x y z
N MET A 1 -9.39 -1.06 11.82
CA MET A 1 -9.07 0.39 11.71
C MET A 1 -8.03 0.71 10.64
N LYS A 2 -6.82 0.15 10.69
CA LYS A 2 -5.74 0.40 9.70
C LYS A 2 -6.12 -0.04 8.29
N ALA A 3 -6.77 -1.19 8.16
CA ALA A 3 -7.33 -1.68 6.91
C ALA A 3 -8.34 -0.70 6.30
N PHE A 4 -9.02 0.13 7.11
CA PHE A 4 -9.98 1.09 6.62
C PHE A 4 -9.34 2.19 5.76
N ILE A 5 -8.19 2.74 6.17
CA ILE A 5 -7.47 3.75 5.36
C ILE A 5 -7.02 3.14 4.02
N VAL A 6 -6.43 1.95 4.05
CA VAL A 6 -6.01 1.24 2.82
C VAL A 6 -7.21 0.98 1.91
N SER A 7 -8.32 0.48 2.47
CA SER A 7 -9.55 0.23 1.72
C SER A 7 -10.16 1.51 1.14
N SER A 8 -10.14 2.63 1.90
CA SER A 8 -10.62 3.93 1.43
C SER A 8 -9.80 4.46 0.26
N ILE A 9 -8.47 4.33 0.34
CA ILE A 9 -7.58 4.73 -0.76
C ILE A 9 -7.86 3.88 -2.00
N ILE A 10 -7.93 2.55 -1.86
CA ILE A 10 -8.19 1.65 -2.98
C ILE A 10 -9.58 1.94 -3.58
N HIS A 11 -10.60 2.17 -2.73
CA HIS A 11 -11.93 2.53 -3.19
C HIS A 11 -11.93 3.84 -3.99
N ALA A 12 -11.29 4.88 -3.47
CA ALA A 12 -11.19 6.17 -4.15
C ALA A 12 -10.48 6.05 -5.51
N LEU A 13 -9.39 5.27 -5.58
CA LEU A 13 -8.65 5.05 -6.82
C LEU A 13 -9.44 4.24 -7.85
N VAL A 14 -10.12 3.17 -7.42
CA VAL A 14 -10.74 2.20 -8.35
C VAL A 14 -12.14 2.62 -8.79
N PHE A 15 -12.93 3.23 -7.88
CA PHE A 15 -14.34 3.52 -8.12
C PHE A 15 -14.66 4.99 -8.30
N GLU A 16 -13.81 5.89 -7.76
CA GLU A 16 -14.06 7.34 -7.80
C GLU A 16 -13.08 8.07 -8.74
N ASP A 17 -12.06 7.39 -9.26
CA ASP A 17 -10.95 7.98 -10.02
C ASP A 17 -10.33 9.19 -9.27
N ARG A 18 -10.20 9.05 -7.94
CA ARG A 18 -9.78 10.11 -7.03
C ARG A 18 -8.55 9.71 -6.23
N ILE A 19 -7.59 10.61 -6.14
CA ILE A 19 -6.44 10.51 -5.24
C ILE A 19 -6.81 11.18 -3.93
N LEU A 20 -6.72 10.45 -2.82
CA LEU A 20 -6.83 11.03 -1.49
C LEU A 20 -5.55 11.78 -1.16
N ASP A 21 -5.68 13.05 -0.82
CA ASP A 21 -4.54 13.86 -0.40
C ASP A 21 -4.21 13.66 1.10
N TYR A 22 -3.22 14.40 1.57
CA TYR A 22 -2.80 14.33 2.97
C TYR A 22 -3.94 14.67 3.93
N GLU A 23 -4.71 15.73 3.66
CA GLU A 23 -5.80 16.18 4.54
C GLU A 23 -6.94 15.16 4.60
N ASP A 24 -7.27 14.52 3.48
CA ASP A 24 -8.24 13.42 3.44
C ASP A 24 -7.82 12.28 4.39
N VAL A 25 -6.57 11.82 4.27
CA VAL A 25 -6.05 10.69 5.06
C VAL A 25 -5.90 11.06 6.54
N ILE A 26 -5.43 12.26 6.85
CA ILE A 26 -5.35 12.76 8.24
C ILE A 26 -6.75 12.87 8.86
N GLY A 27 -7.73 13.36 8.11
CA GLY A 27 -9.12 13.42 8.56
C GLY A 27 -9.67 12.04 8.95
N ILE A 28 -9.41 11.03 8.11
CA ILE A 28 -9.77 9.64 8.41
C ILE A 28 -9.01 9.15 9.66
N ALA A 29 -7.70 9.39 9.74
CA ALA A 29 -6.87 8.94 10.86
C ALA A 29 -7.37 9.52 12.20
N LYS A 30 -7.61 10.81 12.28
CA LYS A 30 -8.12 11.50 13.47
C LYS A 30 -9.50 10.98 13.91
N GLN A 31 -10.35 10.65 12.95
CA GLN A 31 -11.69 10.13 13.25
C GLN A 31 -11.66 8.74 13.92
N TYR A 32 -10.68 7.91 13.57
CA TYR A 32 -10.66 6.52 14.00
C TYR A 32 -9.63 6.20 15.08
N ASP A 33 -8.41 6.75 14.98
CA ASP A 33 -7.34 6.47 15.94
C ASP A 33 -6.17 7.47 15.77
N GLU A 34 -6.04 8.40 16.70
CA GLU A 34 -4.99 9.43 16.68
C GLU A 34 -3.56 8.85 16.65
N ARG A 35 -3.35 7.60 17.08
CA ARG A 35 -2.04 6.94 17.00
C ARG A 35 -1.58 6.71 15.56
N ILE A 36 -2.47 6.82 14.59
CA ILE A 36 -2.15 6.70 13.17
C ILE A 36 -1.48 7.97 12.66
N VAL A 37 -1.86 9.13 13.18
CA VAL A 37 -1.44 10.46 12.70
C VAL A 37 0.08 10.57 12.53
N PRO A 38 0.94 10.21 13.52
CA PRO A 38 2.38 10.32 13.34
C PRO A 38 2.94 9.51 12.16
N PHE A 39 2.33 8.38 11.82
CA PHE A 39 2.78 7.55 10.69
C PHE A 39 2.31 8.10 9.35
N VAL A 40 1.18 8.80 9.31
CA VAL A 40 0.74 9.56 8.14
C VAL A 40 1.68 10.73 7.90
N ASP A 41 2.03 11.48 8.97
CA ASP A 41 2.96 12.61 8.90
C ASP A 41 4.34 12.17 8.40
N LEU A 42 4.92 11.12 8.98
CA LEU A 42 6.20 10.57 8.54
C LEU A 42 6.15 10.12 7.07
N ALA A 43 5.09 9.43 6.69
CA ALA A 43 4.93 8.93 5.32
C ALA A 43 4.82 10.05 4.27
N TYR A 44 4.23 11.17 4.63
CA TYR A 44 4.01 12.27 3.70
C TYR A 44 5.18 13.26 3.64
N HIS A 45 5.70 13.67 4.80
CA HIS A 45 6.68 14.76 4.91
C HIS A 45 8.13 14.29 4.93
N GLU A 46 8.38 13.03 5.31
CA GLU A 46 9.71 12.48 5.51
C GLU A 46 10.03 11.39 4.48
N GLY A 47 11.23 10.89 4.52
CA GLY A 47 11.64 9.74 3.70
C GLY A 47 11.19 8.40 4.28
N LEU A 48 11.24 7.35 3.47
CA LEU A 48 10.91 5.99 3.90
C LEU A 48 11.75 5.52 5.11
N ASP A 49 13.00 5.97 5.20
CA ASP A 49 13.93 5.64 6.28
C ASP A 49 13.45 6.11 7.67
N SER A 50 12.69 7.21 7.73
CA SER A 50 12.13 7.74 8.97
C SER A 50 11.12 6.79 9.63
N LEU A 51 10.55 5.86 8.86
CA LEU A 51 9.66 4.81 9.37
C LEU A 51 10.40 3.69 10.10
N CYS A 52 11.74 3.61 9.97
CA CYS A 52 12.59 2.60 10.63
C CYS A 52 12.03 1.18 10.50
N LEU A 53 11.76 0.73 9.27
CA LEU A 53 11.08 -0.55 8.99
C LEU A 53 11.89 -1.76 9.46
N ASP A 54 13.21 -1.63 9.54
CA ASP A 54 14.20 -2.65 9.94
C ASP A 54 14.49 -2.67 11.47
N ASP A 55 13.83 -1.84 12.27
CA ASP A 55 14.01 -1.85 13.73
C ASP A 55 13.48 -3.15 14.32
N GLU A 56 14.37 -4.00 14.81
CA GLU A 56 14.09 -5.33 15.36
C GLU A 56 13.03 -5.33 16.47
N LYS A 57 12.95 -4.26 17.29
CA LYS A 57 12.02 -4.16 18.44
C LYS A 57 10.58 -3.89 18.00
N SER A 58 10.40 -3.36 16.81
CA SER A 58 9.09 -2.96 16.30
C SER A 58 8.80 -3.49 14.88
N MET A 59 9.60 -4.45 14.42
CA MET A 59 9.35 -5.20 13.20
C MET A 59 7.96 -5.85 13.26
N GLY A 60 7.18 -5.75 12.18
CA GLY A 60 5.79 -6.21 12.14
C GLY A 60 4.78 -5.27 12.81
N TYR A 61 5.22 -4.09 13.29
CA TYR A 61 4.28 -3.11 13.83
C TYR A 61 3.43 -2.51 12.72
N THR A 62 2.17 -2.88 12.72
CA THR A 62 1.22 -2.61 11.62
C THR A 62 1.02 -1.12 11.27
N LEU A 63 1.35 -0.17 12.16
CA LEU A 63 1.32 1.27 11.82
C LEU A 63 2.52 1.65 10.95
N ARG A 64 3.66 0.99 11.09
CA ARG A 64 4.80 1.16 10.19
C ARG A 64 4.50 0.59 8.80
N THR A 65 3.85 -0.56 8.73
CA THR A 65 3.34 -1.13 7.48
C THR A 65 2.38 -0.15 6.77
N LEU A 66 1.46 0.46 7.51
CA LEU A 66 0.59 1.50 6.97
C LEU A 66 1.39 2.70 6.47
N GLY A 67 2.36 3.18 7.27
CA GLY A 67 3.24 4.29 6.88
C GLY A 67 4.01 3.99 5.59
N ALA A 68 4.59 2.79 5.46
CA ALA A 68 5.28 2.36 4.25
C ALA A 68 4.36 2.34 3.02
N ALA A 69 3.15 1.85 3.17
CA ALA A 69 2.16 1.83 2.09
C ALA A 69 1.70 3.24 1.70
N LEU A 70 1.51 4.14 2.66
CA LEU A 70 1.18 5.56 2.42
C LEU A 70 2.34 6.30 1.76
N TRP A 71 3.58 6.05 2.23
CA TRP A 71 4.76 6.60 1.57
C TRP A 71 4.81 6.22 0.09
N ALA A 72 4.64 4.93 -0.22
CA ALA A 72 4.62 4.46 -1.60
C ALA A 72 3.46 5.08 -2.40
N TYR A 73 2.29 5.22 -1.79
CA TYR A 73 1.13 5.84 -2.41
C TYR A 73 1.40 7.27 -2.90
N TRP A 74 2.05 8.09 -2.07
CA TRP A 74 2.31 9.48 -2.43
C TRP A 74 3.59 9.69 -3.24
N HIS A 75 4.65 8.92 -2.97
CA HIS A 75 5.98 9.21 -3.50
C HIS A 75 6.46 8.27 -4.61
N ALA A 76 5.92 7.05 -4.70
CA ALA A 76 6.36 6.13 -5.75
C ALA A 76 5.94 6.63 -7.14
N THR A 77 6.89 6.60 -8.06
CA THR A 77 6.71 7.00 -9.47
C THR A 77 6.33 5.84 -10.37
N SER A 78 6.49 4.59 -9.88
CA SER A 78 6.07 3.37 -10.55
C SER A 78 5.81 2.25 -9.55
N TYR A 79 5.07 1.22 -9.98
CA TYR A 79 4.85 0.01 -9.18
C TYR A 79 6.17 -0.62 -8.75
N LYS A 80 7.08 -0.85 -9.71
CA LYS A 80 8.39 -1.46 -9.47
C LYS A 80 9.22 -0.69 -8.44
N GLU A 81 9.34 0.62 -8.63
CA GLU A 81 10.14 1.47 -7.75
C GLU A 81 9.60 1.43 -6.32
N GLY A 82 8.30 1.60 -6.13
CA GLY A 82 7.68 1.59 -4.80
C GLY A 82 7.90 0.27 -4.07
N ILE A 83 7.67 -0.86 -4.73
CA ILE A 83 7.89 -2.20 -4.14
C ILE A 83 9.36 -2.42 -3.79
N LEU A 84 10.27 -2.13 -4.72
CA LEU A 84 11.70 -2.36 -4.47
C LEU A 84 12.24 -1.52 -3.31
N LYS A 85 11.85 -0.25 -3.19
CA LYS A 85 12.28 0.59 -2.07
C LYS A 85 11.80 0.03 -0.73
N ILE A 86 10.56 -0.43 -0.64
CA ILE A 86 10.02 -1.03 0.59
C ILE A 86 10.74 -2.34 0.93
N VAL A 87 10.90 -3.23 -0.04
CA VAL A 87 11.59 -4.52 0.19
C VAL A 87 13.04 -4.31 0.63
N LEU A 88 13.75 -3.37 0.01
CA LEU A 88 15.13 -3.05 0.35
C LEU A 88 15.28 -2.33 1.70
N SER A 89 14.22 -1.77 2.25
CA SER A 89 14.22 -1.20 3.60
C SER A 89 14.24 -2.26 4.71
N GLY A 90 14.12 -3.54 4.36
CA GLY A 90 14.24 -4.64 5.32
C GLY A 90 13.05 -4.80 6.25
N GLY A 91 13.30 -5.39 7.42
CA GLY A 91 12.29 -5.68 8.42
C GLY A 91 11.25 -6.71 7.96
N ASP A 92 9.98 -6.46 8.25
CA ASP A 92 8.83 -7.26 7.78
C ASP A 92 8.49 -6.91 6.32
N ALA A 93 9.49 -7.12 5.44
CA ALA A 93 9.49 -6.64 4.07
C ALA A 93 8.34 -7.22 3.23
N ASP A 94 7.98 -8.48 3.43
CA ASP A 94 6.91 -9.17 2.73
C ASP A 94 5.53 -8.59 3.10
N THR A 95 5.25 -8.37 4.38
CA THR A 95 4.01 -7.73 4.84
C THR A 95 3.92 -6.28 4.37
N ASN A 96 5.01 -5.52 4.51
CA ASN A 96 5.07 -4.12 4.08
C ASN A 96 4.83 -4.00 2.56
N ALA A 97 5.49 -4.85 1.77
CA ALA A 97 5.32 -4.89 0.32
C ALA A 97 3.93 -5.37 -0.12
N ALA A 98 3.32 -6.31 0.62
CA ALA A 98 1.96 -6.78 0.30
C ALA A 98 0.93 -5.65 0.41
N VAL A 99 0.95 -4.86 1.49
CA VAL A 99 0.01 -3.76 1.68
C VAL A 99 0.28 -2.62 0.70
N ALA A 100 1.54 -2.24 0.52
CA ALA A 100 1.91 -1.22 -0.46
C ALA A 100 1.56 -1.65 -1.90
N GLY A 101 1.79 -2.93 -2.23
CA GLY A 101 1.49 -3.50 -3.54
C GLY A 101 0.01 -3.45 -3.88
N ALA A 102 -0.89 -3.63 -2.90
CA ALA A 102 -2.32 -3.48 -3.11
C ALA A 102 -2.68 -2.03 -3.52
N ILE A 103 -2.15 -1.03 -2.82
CA ILE A 103 -2.38 0.39 -3.14
C ILE A 103 -1.74 0.76 -4.49
N LEU A 104 -0.47 0.37 -4.71
CA LEU A 104 0.23 0.67 -5.95
C LEU A 104 -0.40 -0.02 -7.15
N GLY A 105 -0.94 -1.24 -6.97
CA GLY A 105 -1.70 -1.94 -7.99
C GLY A 105 -2.97 -1.19 -8.40
N ALA A 106 -3.68 -0.63 -7.42
CA ALA A 106 -4.84 0.24 -7.67
C ALA A 106 -4.45 1.55 -8.36
N LYS A 107 -3.29 2.13 -7.98
CA LYS A 107 -2.80 3.42 -8.52
C LYS A 107 -2.27 3.30 -9.94
N PHE A 108 -1.47 2.26 -10.22
CA PHE A 108 -0.73 2.14 -11.49
C PHE A 108 -1.33 1.12 -12.47
N GLY A 109 -2.17 0.21 -11.98
CA GLY A 109 -2.78 -0.85 -12.77
C GLY A 109 -1.86 -2.05 -13.03
N ILE A 110 -2.45 -3.15 -13.47
CA ILE A 110 -1.78 -4.43 -13.68
C ILE A 110 -0.67 -4.38 -14.76
N ASN A 111 -0.79 -3.47 -15.72
CA ASN A 111 0.18 -3.34 -16.81
C ASN A 111 1.52 -2.76 -16.35
N GLN A 112 1.57 -2.12 -15.19
CA GLN A 112 2.80 -1.61 -14.58
C GLN A 112 3.54 -2.65 -13.74
N ILE A 113 2.91 -3.79 -13.45
CA ILE A 113 3.54 -4.91 -12.76
C ILE A 113 4.39 -5.67 -13.77
N LEU A 114 5.67 -5.91 -13.42
CA LEU A 114 6.58 -6.65 -14.29
C LEU A 114 6.02 -8.03 -14.66
N GLU A 115 6.14 -8.40 -15.92
CA GLU A 115 5.62 -9.68 -16.42
C GLU A 115 6.26 -10.88 -15.69
N GLU A 116 7.55 -10.79 -15.42
CA GLU A 116 8.30 -11.80 -14.66
C GLU A 116 7.77 -11.96 -13.22
N TRP A 117 7.26 -10.89 -12.58
CA TRP A 117 6.66 -10.98 -11.25
C TRP A 117 5.27 -11.62 -11.30
N LYS A 118 4.49 -11.32 -12.33
CA LYS A 118 3.16 -11.92 -12.53
C LYS A 118 3.26 -13.40 -12.85
N SER A 119 4.12 -13.76 -13.80
CA SER A 119 4.30 -15.16 -14.25
C SER A 119 4.99 -16.02 -13.21
N GLY A 120 5.88 -15.45 -12.39
CA GLY A 120 6.55 -16.14 -11.30
C GLY A 120 5.70 -16.34 -10.04
N LEU A 121 4.52 -15.73 -9.98
CA LEU A 121 3.65 -15.84 -8.80
C LEU A 121 3.03 -17.24 -8.70
N LEU A 122 3.20 -17.86 -7.53
CA LEU A 122 2.57 -19.15 -7.25
C LEU A 122 1.05 -19.02 -7.35
N HIS A 123 0.41 -19.95 -8.06
CA HIS A 123 -1.04 -19.93 -8.32
C HIS A 123 -1.57 -18.70 -9.08
N ALA A 124 -0.77 -18.09 -9.94
CA ALA A 124 -1.14 -16.90 -10.72
C ALA A 124 -2.47 -17.04 -11.47
N SER A 125 -2.70 -18.19 -12.14
CA SER A 125 -3.94 -18.45 -12.87
C SER A 125 -5.17 -18.49 -11.95
N MET A 126 -5.07 -19.18 -10.82
CA MET A 126 -6.16 -19.25 -9.84
C MET A 126 -6.51 -17.86 -9.29
N LEU A 127 -5.50 -17.03 -9.00
CA LEU A 127 -5.72 -15.67 -8.52
C LEU A 127 -6.38 -14.81 -9.59
N HIS A 128 -5.94 -14.94 -10.85
CA HIS A 128 -6.57 -14.26 -11.98
C HIS A 128 -8.05 -14.61 -12.11
N ASP A 129 -8.38 -15.91 -12.09
CA ASP A 129 -9.76 -16.39 -12.21
C ASP A 129 -10.64 -15.88 -11.07
N LYS A 130 -10.10 -15.83 -9.82
CA LYS A 130 -10.84 -15.27 -8.68
C LYS A 130 -11.14 -13.79 -8.85
N VAL A 131 -10.16 -13.02 -9.34
CA VAL A 131 -10.35 -11.58 -9.61
C VAL A 131 -11.38 -11.36 -10.71
N GLN A 132 -11.32 -12.13 -11.80
CA GLN A 132 -12.31 -12.05 -12.89
C GLN A 132 -13.73 -12.39 -12.40
N ASN A 133 -13.87 -13.42 -11.59
CA ASN A 133 -15.16 -13.79 -11.00
C ASN A 133 -15.70 -12.67 -10.08
N LEU A 134 -14.85 -12.10 -9.22
CA LEU A 134 -15.24 -10.97 -8.37
C LEU A 134 -15.71 -9.78 -9.23
N TYR A 135 -14.96 -9.44 -10.27
CA TYR A 135 -15.30 -8.34 -11.17
C TYR A 135 -16.65 -8.57 -11.89
N ALA A 136 -16.91 -9.81 -12.31
CA ALA A 136 -18.19 -10.17 -12.92
C ALA A 136 -19.38 -10.03 -11.97
N MET A 137 -19.17 -10.22 -10.65
CA MET A 137 -20.22 -10.06 -9.63
C MET A 137 -20.51 -8.59 -9.29
N LEU A 138 -19.61 -7.67 -9.58
CA LEU A 138 -19.74 -6.24 -9.31
C LEU A 138 -20.39 -5.43 -10.45
N ARG A 139 -20.66 -6.09 -11.57
CA ARG A 139 -21.38 -5.53 -12.74
C ARG A 139 -22.84 -5.90 -12.71
#